data_2a5380ab34fb9b7eeb88e911cb7cdba7
#
_entry.id   2a5380ab34fb9b7eeb88e911cb7cdba7
#
_cell.length_a   1.000
_cell.length_b   1.000
_cell.length_c   1.000
_cell.angle_alpha   90.00
_cell.angle_beta   90.00
_cell.angle_gamma   90.00
#
_symmetry.space_group_name_H-M   'P 1'
#
loop_
_entity.id
_entity.type
_entity.pdbx_description
1 polymer ?
#
loop_
_entity_poly.entity_id
_entity_poly.type
_entity_poly.pdbx_seq_one_letter_code
_entity_poly.pdbx_strand_id
1 'polypeptide(L)'
;MVCTGVAIVPSRSLKLMEDTMLKAISKTAIATTLALTASAGFAQVNLTSNAAGAGTAGALSATSLVENAAERGIANIQMKDGQTGTKYIKALAEGKIDLASGPFILPFLMAKAAGPYSNLEKDAAKELGHSIAMLYPYTFSIFTLYAYDAQGISGWDDLKGMKVLNGPPRGTAALNSRSLIQLFTGLKSEDDYDTVTVNWSQMPSAIIDGTVDAAVIPAMFPGPRVTQASAAGSMTMHSMPKEKFEEPSTQKFLNKPGSTPFVVPLADIKAAMGEGWTVVSEDDMFRGKAVPGGDLVNKSMDEELAYQLTKSHIENLDKIKAMAPFMATLNFGDVSEKANGLCGANIVKFHPGAVRAWEEAGHTLPDCSKP
;
A
#
# COMPACT_ATOMS: atom_id res chain seq x y z
N MET A 1 -64.26 60.04 -39.46
CA MET A 1 -63.93 60.13 -40.90
C MET A 1 -62.45 60.28 -41.06
N VAL A 2 -61.72 59.27 -41.47
CA VAL A 2 -60.57 59.26 -42.36
C VAL A 2 -60.18 57.79 -42.58
N CYS A 3 -60.29 57.28 -43.78
CA CYS A 3 -59.78 55.99 -44.25
C CYS A 3 -58.27 56.11 -44.47
N THR A 4 -57.49 55.10 -44.04
CA THR A 4 -56.12 54.93 -44.48
C THR A 4 -55.98 53.52 -45.04
N GLY A 5 -55.53 53.47 -46.29
CA GLY A 5 -55.42 52.25 -47.10
C GLY A 5 -54.30 51.30 -46.69
N VAL A 6 -54.58 50.03 -46.89
CA VAL A 6 -53.65 48.92 -46.75
C VAL A 6 -52.87 48.77 -48.08
N ALA A 7 -51.54 48.90 -48.01
CA ALA A 7 -50.67 48.62 -49.15
C ALA A 7 -50.37 47.12 -49.19
N ILE A 8 -50.68 46.49 -50.28
CA ILE A 8 -50.40 45.07 -50.59
C ILE A 8 -48.94 45.00 -51.14
N VAL A 9 -48.03 44.30 -50.44
CA VAL A 9 -46.66 44.06 -50.86
C VAL A 9 -46.65 42.79 -51.77
N PRO A 10 -45.99 42.78 -52.91
CA PRO A 10 -46.00 41.69 -53.88
C PRO A 10 -45.21 40.45 -53.44
N SER A 11 -45.80 39.30 -53.73
CA SER A 11 -45.45 37.92 -53.31
C SER A 11 -44.07 37.38 -53.80
N ARG A 12 -43.17 38.20 -54.36
CA ARG A 12 -41.89 37.70 -54.86
C ARG A 12 -40.74 37.64 -53.81
N SER A 13 -40.87 38.35 -52.71
CA SER A 13 -39.83 38.37 -51.64
C SER A 13 -39.92 37.21 -50.65
N LEU A 14 -41.11 36.57 -50.51
CA LEU A 14 -41.25 35.46 -49.60
C LEU A 14 -40.58 34.16 -50.08
N LYS A 15 -40.59 33.88 -51.41
CA LYS A 15 -39.95 32.64 -51.93
C LYS A 15 -38.42 32.62 -51.83
N LEU A 16 -37.75 33.81 -51.90
CA LEU A 16 -36.30 33.87 -51.74
C LEU A 16 -35.85 33.68 -50.28
N MET A 17 -36.69 34.03 -49.31
CA MET A 17 -36.38 33.85 -47.88
C MET A 17 -36.54 32.40 -47.43
N GLU A 18 -37.54 31.67 -47.96
CA GLU A 18 -37.72 30.26 -47.65
C GLU A 18 -36.56 29.39 -48.18
N ASP A 19 -36.12 29.60 -49.42
CA ASP A 19 -35.00 28.86 -50.02
C ASP A 19 -33.64 29.11 -49.29
N THR A 20 -33.45 30.31 -48.73
CA THR A 20 -32.24 30.65 -47.99
C THR A 20 -32.25 30.07 -46.58
N MET A 21 -33.39 30.04 -45.90
CA MET A 21 -33.54 29.41 -44.60
C MET A 21 -33.43 27.87 -44.65
N LEU A 22 -34.00 27.22 -45.63
CA LEU A 22 -33.89 25.75 -45.80
C LEU A 22 -32.44 25.31 -46.09
N LYS A 23 -31.66 26.10 -46.83
CA LYS A 23 -30.21 25.82 -47.07
C LYS A 23 -29.33 26.10 -45.86
N ALA A 24 -29.68 27.03 -44.99
CA ALA A 24 -29.00 27.30 -43.74
C ALA A 24 -29.25 26.22 -42.70
N ILE A 25 -30.49 25.73 -42.57
CA ILE A 25 -30.87 24.67 -41.64
C ILE A 25 -30.20 23.33 -42.00
N SER A 26 -30.06 23.01 -43.30
CA SER A 26 -29.44 21.77 -43.75
C SER A 26 -27.91 21.73 -43.50
N LYS A 27 -27.22 22.87 -43.57
CA LYS A 27 -25.78 22.95 -43.28
C LYS A 27 -25.46 22.96 -41.79
N THR A 28 -26.33 23.51 -40.97
CA THR A 28 -26.18 23.53 -39.50
C THR A 28 -26.51 22.17 -38.89
N ALA A 29 -27.49 21.43 -39.42
CA ALA A 29 -27.83 20.09 -38.97
C ALA A 29 -26.74 19.04 -39.24
N ILE A 30 -25.99 19.15 -40.36
CA ILE A 30 -24.89 18.25 -40.69
C ILE A 30 -23.65 18.54 -39.82
N ALA A 31 -23.39 19.81 -39.48
CA ALA A 31 -22.29 20.17 -38.59
C ALA A 31 -22.52 19.77 -37.14
N THR A 32 -23.78 19.76 -36.67
CA THR A 32 -24.13 19.33 -35.30
C THR A 32 -24.11 17.80 -35.13
N THR A 33 -24.38 17.03 -36.20
CA THR A 33 -24.36 15.56 -36.15
C THR A 33 -22.94 14.99 -36.16
N LEU A 34 -21.93 15.70 -36.68
CA LEU A 34 -20.52 15.28 -36.62
C LEU A 34 -19.82 15.62 -35.31
N ALA A 35 -20.37 16.54 -34.51
CA ALA A 35 -19.79 16.91 -33.20
C ALA A 35 -20.29 15.99 -32.03
N LEU A 36 -21.31 15.17 -32.24
CA LEU A 36 -21.86 14.27 -31.21
C LEU A 36 -21.26 12.85 -31.21
N THR A 37 -20.30 12.55 -32.10
CA THR A 37 -19.71 11.20 -32.17
C THR A 37 -18.36 11.07 -31.47
N ALA A 38 -17.90 12.07 -30.73
CA ALA A 38 -16.56 12.05 -30.09
C ALA A 38 -16.56 11.91 -28.57
N SER A 39 -17.70 11.63 -27.96
CA SER A 39 -17.73 11.23 -26.55
C SER A 39 -18.33 9.82 -26.44
N ALA A 40 -17.61 8.82 -26.97
CA ALA A 40 -17.70 7.49 -26.40
C ALA A 40 -17.14 7.62 -24.96
N GLY A 41 -18.00 8.06 -24.04
CA GLY A 41 -17.71 7.98 -22.63
C GLY A 41 -17.47 6.50 -22.33
N PHE A 42 -16.23 6.13 -22.09
CA PHE A 42 -15.95 4.84 -21.50
C PHE A 42 -16.81 4.75 -20.24
N ALA A 43 -17.73 3.81 -20.20
CA ALA A 43 -18.50 3.58 -18.99
C ALA A 43 -17.49 3.30 -17.89
N GLN A 44 -17.45 4.16 -16.85
CA GLN A 44 -16.55 4.04 -15.74
C GLN A 44 -16.70 2.66 -15.11
N VAL A 45 -15.62 1.89 -15.06
CA VAL A 45 -15.63 0.52 -14.55
C VAL A 45 -15.84 0.56 -13.03
N ASN A 46 -16.74 -0.29 -12.52
CA ASN A 46 -16.94 -0.47 -11.08
C ASN A 46 -16.01 -1.56 -10.56
N LEU A 47 -15.19 -1.23 -9.57
CA LEU A 47 -14.23 -2.13 -8.96
C LEU A 47 -14.43 -2.19 -7.44
N THR A 48 -13.95 -3.26 -6.84
CA THR A 48 -13.91 -3.47 -5.39
C THR A 48 -12.47 -3.54 -4.89
N SER A 49 -12.17 -2.90 -3.76
CA SER A 49 -10.86 -2.89 -3.13
C SER A 49 -10.94 -3.23 -1.65
N ASN A 50 -9.97 -3.97 -1.15
CA ASN A 50 -9.81 -4.19 0.29
C ASN A 50 -8.42 -3.80 0.77
N ALA A 51 -8.39 -3.18 1.96
CA ALA A 51 -7.15 -2.77 2.61
C ALA A 51 -7.12 -3.16 4.09
N ALA A 52 -5.96 -3.02 4.71
CA ALA A 52 -5.79 -3.13 6.16
C ALA A 52 -6.55 -2.00 6.90
N GLY A 53 -6.43 -1.94 8.22
CA GLY A 53 -7.13 -0.93 9.00
C GLY A 53 -6.80 0.51 8.61
N ALA A 54 -7.76 1.40 8.82
CA ALA A 54 -7.63 2.83 8.53
C ALA A 54 -6.33 3.44 9.08
N GLY A 55 -5.75 4.39 8.35
CA GLY A 55 -4.50 5.06 8.71
C GLY A 55 -3.23 4.22 8.52
N THR A 56 -3.32 2.98 8.03
CA THR A 56 -2.13 2.20 7.63
C THR A 56 -1.65 2.61 6.24
N ALA A 57 -0.38 2.33 5.93
CA ALA A 57 0.19 2.61 4.61
C ALA A 57 -0.67 2.04 3.47
N GLY A 58 -1.10 0.79 3.60
CA GLY A 58 -1.95 0.15 2.61
C GLY A 58 -3.33 0.79 2.48
N ALA A 59 -3.95 1.22 3.58
CA ALA A 59 -5.24 1.91 3.53
C ALA A 59 -5.11 3.30 2.90
N LEU A 60 -4.05 4.05 3.23
CA LEU A 60 -3.80 5.38 2.65
C LEU A 60 -3.48 5.28 1.16
N SER A 61 -2.63 4.33 0.74
CA SER A 61 -2.35 4.07 -0.67
C SER A 61 -3.63 3.72 -1.44
N ALA A 62 -4.43 2.79 -0.92
CA ALA A 62 -5.70 2.42 -1.54
C ALA A 62 -6.69 3.59 -1.62
N THR A 63 -6.77 4.44 -0.57
CA THR A 63 -7.60 5.65 -0.60
C THR A 63 -7.16 6.60 -1.71
N SER A 64 -5.85 6.86 -1.83
CA SER A 64 -5.32 7.70 -2.90
C SER A 64 -5.63 7.10 -4.29
N LEU A 65 -5.52 5.78 -4.45
CA LEU A 65 -5.85 5.12 -5.71
C LEU A 65 -7.34 5.27 -6.06
N VAL A 66 -8.24 5.11 -5.08
CA VAL A 66 -9.69 5.33 -5.24
C VAL A 66 -9.99 6.74 -5.72
N GLU A 67 -9.43 7.75 -5.03
CA GLU A 67 -9.62 9.17 -5.37
C GLU A 67 -9.09 9.47 -6.77
N ASN A 68 -7.86 9.08 -7.08
CA ASN A 68 -7.22 9.34 -8.37
C ASN A 68 -7.95 8.65 -9.54
N ALA A 69 -8.43 7.42 -9.33
CA ALA A 69 -9.18 6.69 -10.35
C ALA A 69 -10.53 7.35 -10.64
N ALA A 70 -11.20 7.85 -9.62
CA ALA A 70 -12.47 8.57 -9.77
C ALA A 70 -12.30 9.95 -10.44
N GLU A 71 -11.32 10.75 -9.97
CA GLU A 71 -11.00 12.08 -10.52
C GLU A 71 -10.65 12.05 -12.02
N ARG A 72 -10.02 10.96 -12.46
CA ARG A 72 -9.62 10.76 -13.88
C ARG A 72 -10.63 9.99 -14.72
N GLY A 73 -11.75 9.58 -14.13
CA GLY A 73 -12.77 8.78 -14.83
C GLY A 73 -12.31 7.37 -15.22
N ILE A 74 -11.28 6.82 -14.57
CA ILE A 74 -10.74 5.49 -14.85
C ILE A 74 -11.70 4.42 -14.31
N ALA A 75 -12.02 4.50 -13.02
CA ALA A 75 -12.85 3.53 -12.34
C ALA A 75 -13.58 4.16 -11.14
N ASN A 76 -14.71 3.57 -10.76
CA ASN A 76 -15.38 3.81 -9.50
C ASN A 76 -15.04 2.63 -8.56
N ILE A 77 -14.18 2.87 -7.55
CA ILE A 77 -13.65 1.82 -6.68
C ILE A 77 -14.33 1.88 -5.33
N GLN A 78 -15.05 0.83 -4.95
CA GLN A 78 -15.63 0.68 -3.62
C GLN A 78 -14.60 0.03 -2.69
N MET A 79 -14.03 0.80 -1.77
CA MET A 79 -13.04 0.32 -0.81
C MET A 79 -13.68 -0.14 0.49
N LYS A 80 -13.20 -1.26 1.04
CA LYS A 80 -13.45 -1.73 2.41
C LYS A 80 -12.12 -1.86 3.15
N ASP A 81 -12.03 -1.32 4.35
CA ASP A 81 -10.87 -1.43 5.22
C ASP A 81 -11.13 -2.29 6.46
N GLY A 82 -10.09 -2.48 7.29
CA GLY A 82 -10.20 -3.18 8.58
C GLY A 82 -10.31 -4.70 8.51
N GLN A 83 -10.32 -5.29 7.32
CA GLN A 83 -10.36 -6.74 7.17
C GLN A 83 -8.99 -7.39 7.41
N THR A 84 -9.02 -8.69 7.69
CA THR A 84 -7.78 -9.47 7.85
C THR A 84 -7.14 -9.75 6.49
N GLY A 85 -5.88 -9.37 6.31
CA GLY A 85 -5.12 -9.54 5.06
C GLY A 85 -5.19 -10.95 4.47
N THR A 86 -5.12 -11.99 5.31
CA THR A 86 -5.23 -13.38 4.85
C THR A 86 -6.53 -13.71 4.15
N LYS A 87 -7.64 -13.04 4.53
CA LYS A 87 -8.95 -13.24 3.89
C LYS A 87 -9.06 -12.51 2.56
N TYR A 88 -8.73 -11.21 2.54
CA TYR A 88 -8.92 -10.43 1.33
C TYR A 88 -7.87 -10.72 0.24
N ILE A 89 -6.64 -11.11 0.59
CA ILE A 89 -5.66 -11.56 -0.40
C ILE A 89 -6.10 -12.88 -1.05
N LYS A 90 -6.73 -13.77 -0.28
CA LYS A 90 -7.36 -14.97 -0.87
C LYS A 90 -8.55 -14.61 -1.77
N ALA A 91 -9.39 -13.66 -1.36
CA ALA A 91 -10.51 -13.19 -2.18
C ALA A 91 -10.02 -12.54 -3.50
N LEU A 92 -8.90 -11.78 -3.47
CA LEU A 92 -8.25 -11.24 -4.66
C LEU A 92 -7.77 -12.35 -5.60
N ALA A 93 -7.07 -13.36 -5.05
CA ALA A 93 -6.59 -14.50 -5.83
C ALA A 93 -7.74 -15.27 -6.51
N GLU A 94 -8.89 -15.38 -5.82
CA GLU A 94 -10.11 -16.02 -6.32
C GLU A 94 -10.94 -15.12 -7.27
N GLY A 95 -10.50 -13.88 -7.55
CA GLY A 95 -11.23 -12.94 -8.40
C GLY A 95 -12.55 -12.41 -7.80
N LYS A 96 -12.72 -12.51 -6.47
CA LYS A 96 -13.91 -12.02 -5.74
C LYS A 96 -13.85 -10.53 -5.41
N ILE A 97 -12.67 -9.94 -5.47
CA ILE A 97 -12.39 -8.51 -5.41
C ILE A 97 -11.34 -8.18 -6.46
N ASP A 98 -11.26 -6.92 -6.86
CA ASP A 98 -10.44 -6.48 -7.99
C ASP A 98 -9.08 -5.96 -7.55
N LEU A 99 -9.00 -5.31 -6.38
CA LEU A 99 -7.80 -4.69 -5.83
C LEU A 99 -7.62 -5.04 -4.35
N ALA A 100 -6.38 -5.06 -3.91
CA ALA A 100 -6.05 -5.17 -2.49
C ALA A 100 -4.70 -4.52 -2.19
N SER A 101 -4.55 -3.91 -1.01
CA SER A 101 -3.25 -3.50 -0.47
C SER A 101 -2.77 -4.54 0.53
N GLY A 102 -1.58 -5.14 0.28
CA GLY A 102 -1.13 -6.21 1.16
C GLY A 102 0.35 -6.59 1.04
N PRO A 103 0.86 -7.32 2.06
CA PRO A 103 2.25 -7.77 2.06
C PRO A 103 2.46 -8.96 1.12
N PHE A 104 3.59 -8.98 0.39
CA PHE A 104 3.94 -10.02 -0.58
C PHE A 104 4.14 -11.41 0.02
N ILE A 105 4.31 -11.51 1.33
CA ILE A 105 4.40 -12.81 2.02
C ILE A 105 3.09 -13.62 1.90
N LEU A 106 1.93 -12.97 1.80
CA LEU A 106 0.66 -13.69 1.79
C LEU A 106 0.44 -14.51 0.50
N PRO A 107 0.64 -13.97 -0.71
CA PRO A 107 0.67 -14.78 -1.93
C PRO A 107 1.69 -15.92 -1.88
N PHE A 108 2.90 -15.68 -1.35
CA PHE A 108 3.92 -16.70 -1.19
C PHE A 108 3.46 -17.86 -0.27
N LEU A 109 2.92 -17.55 0.90
CA LEU A 109 2.39 -18.56 1.82
C LEU A 109 1.21 -19.32 1.20
N MET A 110 0.37 -18.62 0.43
CA MET A 110 -0.74 -19.24 -0.29
C MET A 110 -0.21 -20.25 -1.32
N ALA A 111 0.76 -19.85 -2.16
CA ALA A 111 1.36 -20.74 -3.16
C ALA A 111 2.05 -21.99 -2.56
N LYS A 112 2.41 -21.93 -1.27
CA LYS A 112 3.01 -23.05 -0.53
C LYS A 112 2.00 -23.84 0.31
N ALA A 113 0.71 -23.52 0.26
CA ALA A 113 -0.30 -24.04 1.18
C ALA A 113 0.19 -24.02 2.64
N ALA A 114 0.75 -22.87 3.07
CA ALA A 114 1.42 -22.75 4.37
C ALA A 114 0.75 -21.70 5.28
N GLY A 115 0.98 -21.80 6.58
CA GLY A 115 0.47 -20.87 7.58
C GLY A 115 -1.06 -20.74 7.52
N PRO A 116 -1.62 -19.53 7.32
CA PRO A 116 -3.07 -19.33 7.29
C PRO A 116 -3.78 -20.04 6.10
N TYR A 117 -3.04 -20.56 5.15
CA TYR A 117 -3.53 -21.24 3.95
C TYR A 117 -3.23 -22.75 3.93
N SER A 118 -2.81 -23.33 5.07
CA SER A 118 -2.43 -24.74 5.17
C SER A 118 -3.58 -25.73 4.89
N ASN A 119 -4.81 -25.26 4.88
CA ASN A 119 -6.00 -26.04 4.57
C ASN A 119 -6.36 -26.06 3.07
N LEU A 120 -5.62 -25.34 2.23
CA LEU A 120 -5.82 -25.35 0.79
C LEU A 120 -5.20 -26.62 0.18
N GLU A 121 -5.84 -27.13 -0.87
CA GLU A 121 -5.25 -28.15 -1.70
C GLU A 121 -4.01 -27.59 -2.42
N LYS A 122 -2.92 -28.37 -2.55
CA LYS A 122 -1.59 -27.85 -2.93
C LYS A 122 -1.54 -27.24 -4.34
N ASP A 123 -2.17 -27.89 -5.31
CA ASP A 123 -2.15 -27.38 -6.70
C ASP A 123 -3.00 -26.13 -6.84
N ALA A 124 -4.20 -26.13 -6.27
CA ALA A 124 -5.06 -24.95 -6.23
C ALA A 124 -4.40 -23.80 -5.44
N ALA A 125 -3.73 -24.08 -4.34
CA ALA A 125 -3.00 -23.10 -3.55
C ALA A 125 -1.86 -22.45 -4.35
N LYS A 126 -1.13 -23.26 -5.14
CA LYS A 126 -0.07 -22.78 -6.02
C LYS A 126 -0.62 -21.85 -7.10
N GLU A 127 -1.69 -22.23 -7.77
CA GLU A 127 -2.34 -21.39 -8.78
C GLU A 127 -2.84 -20.08 -8.18
N LEU A 128 -3.56 -20.12 -7.06
CA LEU A 128 -4.06 -18.93 -6.37
C LEU A 128 -2.92 -17.99 -5.95
N GLY A 129 -1.84 -18.50 -5.35
CA GLY A 129 -0.70 -17.66 -4.96
C GLY A 129 -0.02 -16.99 -6.14
N HIS A 130 0.04 -17.64 -7.30
CA HIS A 130 0.63 -17.11 -8.53
C HIS A 130 -0.34 -16.30 -9.39
N SER A 131 -1.63 -16.22 -9.07
CA SER A 131 -2.60 -15.40 -9.80
C SER A 131 -2.52 -13.90 -9.46
N ILE A 132 -1.75 -13.52 -8.44
CA ILE A 132 -1.63 -12.15 -7.97
C ILE A 132 -0.46 -11.44 -8.65
N ALA A 133 -0.69 -10.21 -9.08
CA ALA A 133 0.30 -9.28 -9.59
C ALA A 133 0.26 -7.96 -8.82
N MET A 134 1.33 -7.16 -8.90
CA MET A 134 1.38 -5.84 -8.28
C MET A 134 1.26 -4.72 -9.31
N LEU A 135 0.64 -3.62 -8.88
CA LEU A 135 0.64 -2.35 -9.57
C LEU A 135 1.74 -1.42 -9.03
N TYR A 136 1.86 -1.35 -7.70
CA TYR A 136 2.64 -0.33 -7.02
C TYR A 136 3.25 -0.87 -5.73
N PRO A 137 4.60 -0.94 -5.60
CA PRO A 137 5.27 -1.47 -4.43
C PRO A 137 5.59 -0.38 -3.39
N TYR A 138 5.61 -0.76 -2.12
CA TYR A 138 6.10 0.05 -1.00
C TYR A 138 6.41 -0.83 0.22
N THR A 139 7.12 -0.27 1.20
CA THR A 139 7.31 -0.90 2.50
C THR A 139 5.99 -0.90 3.28
N PHE A 140 5.43 -2.08 3.54
CA PHE A 140 4.12 -2.24 4.19
C PHE A 140 4.17 -2.00 5.70
N SER A 141 5.27 -2.40 6.35
CA SER A 141 5.56 -2.16 7.76
C SER A 141 7.01 -2.49 8.09
N ILE A 142 7.47 -2.07 9.27
CA ILE A 142 8.86 -2.22 9.70
C ILE A 142 8.86 -2.81 11.12
N PHE A 143 9.69 -3.81 11.37
CA PHE A 143 9.98 -4.33 12.70
C PHE A 143 11.17 -3.61 13.30
N THR A 144 11.02 -3.17 14.53
CA THR A 144 12.09 -2.69 15.40
C THR A 144 11.68 -2.87 16.87
N LEU A 145 12.56 -2.50 17.80
CA LEU A 145 12.29 -2.47 19.23
C LEU A 145 11.80 -1.08 19.65
N TYR A 146 10.75 -1.02 20.45
CA TYR A 146 10.32 0.19 21.14
C TYR A 146 9.78 -0.11 22.54
N ALA A 147 10.04 0.85 23.45
CA ALA A 147 9.66 0.74 24.85
C ALA A 147 9.36 2.13 25.43
N TYR A 148 8.62 2.18 26.53
CA TYR A 148 8.49 3.40 27.32
C TYR A 148 9.82 3.72 28.01
N ASP A 149 10.18 4.99 28.06
CA ASP A 149 11.41 5.48 28.71
C ASP A 149 11.44 5.09 30.20
N ALA A 150 10.26 5.04 30.84
CA ALA A 150 10.11 4.62 32.23
C ALA A 150 10.55 3.16 32.51
N GLN A 151 10.67 2.32 31.47
CA GLN A 151 11.16 0.94 31.61
C GLN A 151 12.69 0.84 31.67
N GLY A 152 13.41 1.93 31.37
CA GLY A 152 14.86 1.98 31.42
C GLY A 152 15.56 1.08 30.40
N ILE A 153 14.87 0.65 29.35
CA ILE A 153 15.43 -0.16 28.27
C ILE A 153 16.27 0.74 27.36
N SER A 154 17.56 0.50 27.30
CA SER A 154 18.53 1.25 26.51
C SER A 154 18.88 0.60 25.17
N GLY A 155 18.53 -0.69 24.98
CA GLY A 155 18.82 -1.43 23.77
C GLY A 155 18.22 -2.84 23.76
N TRP A 156 18.58 -3.58 22.73
CA TRP A 156 18.05 -4.94 22.50
C TRP A 156 18.48 -5.94 23.59
N ASP A 157 19.67 -5.77 24.16
CA ASP A 157 20.21 -6.69 25.20
C ASP A 157 19.47 -6.57 26.54
N ASP A 158 18.78 -5.46 26.78
CA ASP A 158 18.01 -5.22 28.01
C ASP A 158 16.67 -5.98 28.03
N LEU A 159 16.34 -6.72 26.98
CA LEU A 159 15.11 -7.50 26.91
C LEU A 159 15.10 -8.74 27.82
N LYS A 160 16.22 -9.09 28.44
CA LYS A 160 16.29 -10.24 29.36
C LYS A 160 15.43 -10.02 30.59
N GLY A 161 14.54 -10.98 30.86
CA GLY A 161 13.58 -10.91 31.97
C GLY A 161 12.39 -10.00 31.76
N MET A 162 12.28 -9.35 30.60
CA MET A 162 11.21 -8.42 30.27
C MET A 162 9.99 -9.13 29.66
N LYS A 163 8.81 -8.49 29.76
CA LYS A 163 7.58 -8.88 29.05
C LYS A 163 7.53 -8.18 27.69
N VAL A 164 7.80 -8.93 26.64
CA VAL A 164 7.92 -8.37 25.29
C VAL A 164 6.72 -8.71 24.42
N LEU A 165 6.04 -7.68 23.94
CA LEU A 165 4.95 -7.82 22.97
C LEU A 165 5.51 -8.24 21.62
N ASN A 166 5.11 -9.41 21.13
CA ASN A 166 5.57 -9.96 19.85
C ASN A 166 4.49 -9.99 18.75
N GLY A 167 3.28 -9.56 19.03
CA GLY A 167 2.19 -9.53 18.05
C GLY A 167 1.07 -10.54 18.36
N PRO A 168 0.20 -10.84 17.38
CA PRO A 168 -0.88 -11.79 17.58
C PRO A 168 -0.39 -13.22 17.82
N PRO A 169 -1.15 -14.03 18.59
CA PRO A 169 -0.77 -15.41 18.90
C PRO A 169 -0.73 -16.31 17.64
N ARG A 170 -1.38 -15.89 16.58
CA ARG A 170 -1.38 -16.59 15.29
C ARG A 170 -0.86 -15.67 14.18
N GLY A 171 0.01 -16.22 13.31
CA GLY A 171 0.56 -15.50 12.17
C GLY A 171 2.07 -15.35 12.24
N THR A 172 2.61 -14.61 11.27
CA THR A 172 4.07 -14.49 11.09
C THR A 172 4.71 -13.42 11.97
N ALA A 173 3.94 -12.51 12.57
CA ALA A 173 4.47 -11.41 13.35
C ALA A 173 5.25 -11.90 14.58
N ALA A 174 4.61 -12.71 15.44
CA ALA A 174 5.27 -13.22 16.64
C ALA A 174 6.50 -14.08 16.34
N LEU A 175 6.46 -14.87 15.26
CA LEU A 175 7.63 -15.65 14.82
C LEU A 175 8.78 -14.74 14.39
N ASN A 176 8.51 -13.71 13.59
CA ASN A 176 9.53 -12.75 13.17
C ASN A 176 10.13 -12.00 14.35
N SER A 177 9.30 -11.54 15.29
CA SER A 177 9.74 -10.82 16.49
C SER A 177 10.69 -11.64 17.33
N ARG A 178 10.29 -12.87 17.66
CA ARG A 178 11.15 -13.82 18.41
C ARG A 178 12.44 -14.15 17.68
N SER A 179 12.37 -14.35 16.36
CA SER A 179 13.58 -14.60 15.57
C SER A 179 14.53 -13.39 15.55
N LEU A 180 14.01 -12.18 15.48
CA LEU A 180 14.82 -10.94 15.54
C LEU A 180 15.48 -10.81 16.91
N ILE A 181 14.74 -10.95 18.02
CA ILE A 181 15.30 -10.90 19.36
C ILE A 181 16.43 -11.91 19.48
N GLN A 182 16.20 -13.17 19.10
CA GLN A 182 17.22 -14.21 19.17
C GLN A 182 18.45 -13.92 18.31
N LEU A 183 18.28 -13.35 17.11
CA LEU A 183 19.40 -12.99 16.23
C LEU A 183 20.28 -11.87 16.79
N PHE A 184 19.66 -10.88 17.43
CA PHE A 184 20.42 -9.70 17.92
C PHE A 184 20.99 -9.91 19.31
N THR A 185 20.33 -10.68 20.17
CA THR A 185 20.69 -10.79 21.60
C THR A 185 21.06 -12.22 22.03
N GLY A 186 20.70 -13.23 21.24
CA GLY A 186 20.79 -14.64 21.65
C GLY A 186 19.67 -15.09 22.59
N LEU A 187 18.82 -14.18 23.10
CA LEU A 187 17.74 -14.49 24.04
C LEU A 187 16.66 -15.36 23.39
N LYS A 188 16.14 -16.31 24.15
CA LYS A 188 15.07 -17.21 23.74
C LYS A 188 13.78 -16.87 24.44
N SER A 189 12.70 -16.86 23.66
CA SER A 189 11.34 -16.69 24.16
C SER A 189 11.00 -17.74 25.18
N GLU A 190 10.35 -17.36 26.27
CA GLU A 190 9.91 -18.18 27.42
C GLU A 190 11.05 -18.71 28.31
N ASP A 191 12.31 -18.70 27.85
CA ASP A 191 13.48 -19.08 28.66
C ASP A 191 14.14 -17.83 29.27
N ASP A 192 14.36 -16.79 28.46
CA ASP A 192 15.11 -15.59 28.83
C ASP A 192 14.23 -14.33 28.96
N TYR A 193 13.05 -14.30 28.35
CA TYR A 193 12.06 -13.24 28.45
C TYR A 193 10.65 -13.78 28.21
N ASP A 194 9.64 -13.11 28.76
CA ASP A 194 8.24 -13.48 28.61
C ASP A 194 7.66 -12.94 27.29
N THR A 195 7.13 -13.80 26.43
CA THR A 195 6.46 -13.38 25.22
C THR A 195 4.98 -13.05 25.49
N VAL A 196 4.60 -11.81 25.27
CA VAL A 196 3.20 -11.39 25.27
C VAL A 196 2.65 -11.39 23.84
N THR A 197 1.52 -12.08 23.64
CA THR A 197 0.81 -12.09 22.35
C THR A 197 -0.64 -11.69 22.54
N VAL A 198 -1.08 -10.66 21.79
CA VAL A 198 -2.46 -10.16 21.80
C VAL A 198 -2.92 -9.87 20.38
N ASN A 199 -4.22 -9.84 20.13
CA ASN A 199 -4.75 -9.45 18.81
C ASN A 199 -4.41 -7.99 18.50
N TRP A 200 -4.35 -7.66 17.21
CA TRP A 200 -3.99 -6.30 16.76
C TRP A 200 -4.82 -5.19 17.39
N SER A 201 -6.11 -5.41 17.62
CA SER A 201 -7.00 -4.44 18.27
C SER A 201 -6.71 -4.24 19.77
N GLN A 202 -6.06 -5.19 20.42
CA GLN A 202 -5.73 -5.13 21.85
C GLN A 202 -4.33 -4.59 22.14
N MET A 203 -3.48 -4.46 21.10
CA MET A 203 -2.09 -4.01 21.29
C MET A 203 -1.94 -2.63 21.91
N PRO A 204 -2.69 -1.59 21.49
CA PRO A 204 -2.57 -0.30 22.14
C PRO A 204 -2.84 -0.37 23.64
N SER A 205 -3.90 -1.07 24.05
CA SER A 205 -4.21 -1.26 25.47
C SER A 205 -3.10 -2.01 26.20
N ALA A 206 -2.60 -3.13 25.64
CA ALA A 206 -1.52 -3.91 26.29
C ALA A 206 -0.25 -3.08 26.52
N ILE A 207 0.06 -2.16 25.63
CA ILE A 207 1.21 -1.25 25.76
C ILE A 207 0.87 -0.16 26.80
N ILE A 208 -0.29 0.49 26.70
CA ILE A 208 -0.71 1.61 27.57
C ILE A 208 -0.92 1.14 29.02
N ASP A 209 -1.51 -0.01 29.23
CA ASP A 209 -1.83 -0.56 30.56
C ASP A 209 -0.59 -1.11 31.30
N GLY A 210 0.61 -1.03 30.71
CA GLY A 210 1.84 -1.51 31.32
C GLY A 210 1.90 -3.03 31.50
N THR A 211 1.11 -3.78 30.70
CA THR A 211 1.16 -5.26 30.72
C THR A 211 2.38 -5.79 29.97
N VAL A 212 3.10 -4.94 29.27
CA VAL A 212 4.34 -5.21 28.55
C VAL A 212 5.38 -4.13 28.83
N ASP A 213 6.65 -4.52 28.85
CA ASP A 213 7.77 -3.61 29.10
C ASP A 213 8.33 -3.06 27.77
N ALA A 214 8.29 -3.88 26.74
CA ALA A 214 8.77 -3.53 25.40
C ALA A 214 7.93 -4.17 24.31
N ALA A 215 8.10 -3.70 23.07
CA ALA A 215 7.45 -4.28 21.91
C ALA A 215 8.44 -4.46 20.76
N VAL A 216 8.42 -5.63 20.14
CA VAL A 216 9.06 -5.92 18.86
C VAL A 216 7.96 -6.38 17.92
N ILE A 217 7.37 -5.45 17.17
CA ILE A 217 6.21 -5.72 16.29
C ILE A 217 6.32 -4.93 14.98
N PRO A 218 5.62 -5.34 13.93
CA PRO A 218 5.55 -4.55 12.70
C PRO A 218 4.70 -3.31 12.90
N ALA A 219 5.27 -2.14 12.60
CA ALA A 219 4.60 -0.84 12.66
C ALA A 219 5.07 0.09 11.54
N MET A 220 4.43 1.23 11.41
CA MET A 220 4.91 2.40 10.67
C MET A 220 5.30 3.48 11.67
N PHE A 221 6.20 4.38 11.32
CA PHE A 221 6.77 5.36 12.24
C PHE A 221 6.60 6.80 11.70
N PRO A 222 5.71 7.61 12.32
CA PRO A 222 4.70 7.33 13.36
C PRO A 222 3.42 6.78 12.73
N GLY A 223 3.09 5.54 13.00
CA GLY A 223 1.81 4.96 12.58
C GLY A 223 0.77 4.98 13.69
N PRO A 224 -0.51 4.67 13.41
CA PRO A 224 -1.59 4.79 14.39
C PRO A 224 -1.35 4.08 15.71
N ARG A 225 -0.76 2.87 15.68
CA ARG A 225 -0.44 2.10 16.90
C ARG A 225 0.63 2.78 17.76
N VAL A 226 1.66 3.29 17.09
CA VAL A 226 2.79 3.97 17.74
C VAL A 226 2.32 5.29 18.34
N THR A 227 1.54 6.06 17.59
CA THR A 227 0.98 7.33 18.07
C THR A 227 0.02 7.14 19.26
N GLN A 228 -0.82 6.08 19.24
CA GLN A 228 -1.68 5.77 20.38
C GLN A 228 -0.87 5.39 21.62
N ALA A 229 0.20 4.59 21.46
CA ALA A 229 1.07 4.22 22.56
C ALA A 229 1.79 5.43 23.17
N SER A 230 2.30 6.36 22.35
CA SER A 230 3.00 7.56 22.84
C SER A 230 2.11 8.55 23.58
N ALA A 231 0.79 8.45 23.43
CA ALA A 231 -0.14 9.28 24.20
C ALA A 231 -0.15 8.97 25.72
N ALA A 232 0.37 7.78 26.11
CA ALA A 232 0.46 7.38 27.53
C ALA A 232 1.84 7.67 28.16
N GLY A 233 2.83 8.05 27.40
CA GLY A 233 4.18 8.39 27.91
C GLY A 233 5.24 8.47 26.81
N SER A 234 6.37 9.05 27.14
CA SER A 234 7.54 9.13 26.24
C SER A 234 8.06 7.73 25.93
N MET A 235 8.44 7.53 24.69
CA MET A 235 8.91 6.23 24.19
C MET A 235 10.22 6.38 23.43
N THR A 236 11.05 5.33 23.51
CA THR A 236 12.26 5.19 22.71
C THR A 236 12.10 4.08 21.67
N MET A 237 12.48 4.39 20.45
CA MET A 237 12.59 3.45 19.34
C MET A 237 14.06 3.16 19.05
N HIS A 238 14.44 1.90 19.04
CA HIS A 238 15.83 1.46 18.91
C HIS A 238 16.08 0.88 17.53
N SER A 239 17.05 1.44 16.81
CA SER A 239 17.62 0.82 15.60
C SER A 239 18.15 -0.57 15.91
N MET A 240 18.19 -1.44 14.93
CA MET A 240 18.91 -2.71 15.05
C MET A 240 20.41 -2.41 15.15
N PRO A 241 21.15 -3.10 16.05
CA PRO A 241 22.60 -2.92 16.22
C PRO A 241 23.33 -3.16 14.89
N LYS A 242 24.24 -2.25 14.52
CA LYS A 242 24.91 -2.24 13.21
C LYS A 242 25.65 -3.54 12.92
N GLU A 243 26.54 -3.95 13.83
CA GLU A 243 27.35 -5.16 13.67
C GLU A 243 26.48 -6.39 13.48
N LYS A 244 25.45 -6.56 14.33
CA LYS A 244 24.50 -7.66 14.24
C LYS A 244 23.65 -7.62 12.98
N PHE A 245 23.25 -6.44 12.56
CA PHE A 245 22.48 -6.25 11.32
C PHE A 245 23.28 -6.68 10.08
N GLU A 246 24.59 -6.39 10.06
CA GLU A 246 25.48 -6.71 8.94
C GLU A 246 25.95 -8.19 8.94
N GLU A 247 25.75 -8.93 10.02
CA GLU A 247 26.10 -10.37 10.07
C GLU A 247 25.43 -11.17 8.95
N PRO A 248 26.15 -12.13 8.30
CA PRO A 248 25.60 -12.96 7.23
C PRO A 248 24.33 -13.73 7.63
N SER A 249 24.22 -14.18 8.88
CA SER A 249 23.05 -14.86 9.44
C SER A 249 21.81 -13.96 9.47
N THR A 250 21.98 -12.71 9.88
CA THR A 250 20.95 -11.69 9.90
C THR A 250 20.54 -11.29 8.49
N GLN A 251 21.51 -11.02 7.61
CA GLN A 251 21.21 -10.69 6.21
C GLN A 251 20.47 -11.85 5.52
N LYS A 252 20.84 -13.09 5.78
CA LYS A 252 20.10 -14.26 5.29
C LYS A 252 18.65 -14.29 5.81
N PHE A 253 18.44 -13.92 7.07
CA PHE A 253 17.08 -13.84 7.65
C PHE A 253 16.28 -12.69 7.05
N LEU A 254 16.88 -11.49 6.91
CA LEU A 254 16.23 -10.30 6.36
C LEU A 254 15.85 -10.45 4.88
N ASN A 255 16.53 -11.31 4.12
CA ASN A 255 16.26 -11.58 2.71
C ASN A 255 15.39 -12.83 2.48
N LYS A 256 14.73 -13.36 3.52
CA LYS A 256 13.73 -14.43 3.36
C LYS A 256 12.44 -13.91 2.71
N PRO A 257 11.59 -14.79 2.15
CA PRO A 257 10.29 -14.39 1.62
C PRO A 257 9.51 -13.50 2.58
N GLY A 258 9.02 -12.37 2.10
CA GLY A 258 8.27 -11.38 2.90
C GLY A 258 9.09 -10.54 3.85
N SER A 259 10.39 -10.46 3.63
CA SER A 259 11.33 -9.64 4.39
C SER A 259 12.28 -8.92 3.45
N THR A 260 12.73 -7.73 3.87
CA THR A 260 13.85 -7.02 3.25
C THR A 260 14.57 -6.19 4.32
N PRO A 261 15.89 -5.97 4.22
CA PRO A 261 16.55 -4.99 5.05
C PRO A 261 15.91 -3.61 4.91
N PHE A 262 15.78 -2.89 6.03
CA PHE A 262 15.36 -1.49 6.04
C PHE A 262 16.49 -0.65 6.59
N VAL A 263 17.00 0.27 5.78
CA VAL A 263 18.08 1.17 6.16
C VAL A 263 17.79 2.55 5.60
N VAL A 264 17.62 3.52 6.47
CA VAL A 264 17.35 4.92 6.11
C VAL A 264 18.16 5.87 6.97
N PRO A 265 18.39 7.12 6.56
CA PRO A 265 19.02 8.12 7.43
C PRO A 265 18.26 8.27 8.75
N LEU A 266 18.98 8.28 9.86
CA LEU A 266 18.39 8.46 11.20
C LEU A 266 17.61 9.78 11.30
N ALA A 267 18.09 10.82 10.61
CA ALA A 267 17.45 12.13 10.56
C ALA A 267 16.03 12.06 9.99
N ASP A 268 15.80 11.23 8.98
CA ASP A 268 14.49 11.08 8.33
C ASP A 268 13.46 10.46 9.28
N ILE A 269 13.89 9.43 10.03
CA ILE A 269 13.01 8.80 11.03
C ILE A 269 12.72 9.79 12.18
N LYS A 270 13.73 10.51 12.69
CA LYS A 270 13.54 11.52 13.74
C LYS A 270 12.57 12.63 13.28
N ALA A 271 12.72 13.11 12.06
CA ALA A 271 11.83 14.12 11.50
C ALA A 271 10.39 13.62 11.37
N ALA A 272 10.19 12.34 11.02
CA ALA A 272 8.87 11.75 10.88
C ALA A 272 8.18 11.47 12.24
N MET A 273 8.93 11.11 13.28
CA MET A 273 8.39 10.67 14.58
C MET A 273 7.73 11.82 15.38
N GLY A 274 8.25 13.03 15.32
CA GLY A 274 7.71 14.16 16.07
C GLY A 274 8.03 14.12 17.57
N GLU A 275 7.31 14.92 18.35
CA GLU A 275 7.47 15.02 19.80
C GLU A 275 7.00 13.76 20.54
N GLY A 276 7.57 13.50 21.73
CA GLY A 276 7.23 12.34 22.58
C GLY A 276 7.97 11.05 22.21
N TRP A 277 8.86 11.08 21.20
CA TRP A 277 9.66 9.94 20.78
C TRP A 277 11.15 10.24 20.78
N THR A 278 11.92 9.34 21.37
CA THR A 278 13.37 9.26 21.20
C THR A 278 13.68 8.17 20.17
N VAL A 279 14.56 8.47 19.21
CA VAL A 279 15.04 7.47 18.24
C VAL A 279 16.54 7.32 18.42
N VAL A 280 16.98 6.09 18.72
CA VAL A 280 18.38 5.76 19.04
C VAL A 280 18.96 4.86 17.96
N SER A 281 20.16 5.19 17.52
CA SER A 281 21.01 4.36 16.67
C SER A 281 22.48 4.57 17.03
N GLU A 282 23.33 3.60 16.69
CA GLU A 282 24.80 3.66 16.92
C GLU A 282 25.50 4.62 15.96
N ASP A 283 24.87 4.94 14.85
CA ASP A 283 25.37 5.84 13.82
C ASP A 283 24.24 6.66 13.16
N ASP A 284 24.52 7.34 12.06
CA ASP A 284 23.56 8.19 11.33
C ASP A 284 22.52 7.40 10.51
N MET A 285 22.46 6.07 10.65
CA MET A 285 21.52 5.21 9.92
C MET A 285 20.59 4.47 10.88
N PHE A 286 19.30 4.48 10.58
CA PHE A 286 18.30 3.66 11.26
C PHE A 286 18.12 2.34 10.50
N ARG A 287 18.17 1.23 11.24
CA ARG A 287 18.08 -0.14 10.71
C ARG A 287 16.87 -0.86 11.28
N GLY A 288 16.17 -1.57 10.42
CA GLY A 288 15.01 -2.38 10.78
C GLY A 288 14.81 -3.54 9.81
N LYS A 289 13.78 -4.34 10.07
CA LYS A 289 13.30 -5.36 9.13
C LYS A 289 12.03 -4.85 8.47
N ALA A 290 12.06 -4.57 7.18
CA ALA A 290 10.87 -4.23 6.43
C ALA A 290 10.06 -5.49 6.03
N VAL A 291 8.76 -5.27 5.92
CA VAL A 291 7.81 -6.17 5.27
C VAL A 291 7.42 -5.55 3.94
N PRO A 292 7.89 -6.07 2.82
CA PRO A 292 7.52 -5.56 1.52
C PRO A 292 6.07 -5.88 1.18
N GLY A 293 5.44 -4.98 0.45
CA GLY A 293 4.05 -5.12 0.00
C GLY A 293 3.73 -4.11 -1.09
N GLY A 294 2.46 -3.93 -1.37
CA GLY A 294 2.03 -3.03 -2.42
C GLY A 294 0.53 -3.08 -2.69
N ASP A 295 0.12 -2.38 -3.72
CA ASP A 295 -1.21 -2.46 -4.27
C ASP A 295 -1.24 -3.56 -5.32
N LEU A 296 -2.15 -4.50 -5.12
CA LEU A 296 -2.21 -5.81 -5.79
C LEU A 296 -3.50 -5.95 -6.57
N VAL A 297 -3.40 -6.70 -7.66
CA VAL A 297 -4.53 -7.09 -8.53
C VAL A 297 -4.44 -8.57 -8.88
N ASN A 298 -5.52 -9.13 -9.43
CA ASN A 298 -5.42 -10.43 -10.10
C ASN A 298 -4.74 -10.23 -11.46
N LYS A 299 -3.90 -11.18 -11.88
CA LYS A 299 -3.23 -11.16 -13.21
C LYS A 299 -4.20 -11.09 -14.38
N SER A 300 -5.46 -11.47 -14.18
CA SER A 300 -6.51 -11.40 -15.19
C SER A 300 -7.13 -10.01 -15.36
N MET A 301 -6.70 -9.01 -14.57
CA MET A 301 -7.14 -7.63 -14.78
C MET A 301 -6.80 -7.17 -16.20
N ASP A 302 -7.68 -6.39 -16.81
CA ASP A 302 -7.41 -5.80 -18.13
C ASP A 302 -6.12 -4.96 -18.10
N GLU A 303 -5.28 -5.14 -19.13
CA GLU A 303 -3.95 -4.51 -19.17
C GLU A 303 -4.03 -2.99 -19.24
N GLU A 304 -4.98 -2.44 -20.00
CA GLU A 304 -5.16 -1.00 -20.09
C GLU A 304 -5.66 -0.42 -18.77
N LEU A 305 -6.59 -1.10 -18.10
CA LEU A 305 -7.07 -0.71 -16.78
C LEU A 305 -5.93 -0.70 -15.75
N ALA A 306 -5.13 -1.76 -15.69
CA ALA A 306 -3.97 -1.85 -14.80
C ALA A 306 -2.94 -0.75 -15.09
N TYR A 307 -2.71 -0.44 -16.38
CA TYR A 307 -1.85 0.68 -16.80
C TYR A 307 -2.39 2.02 -16.31
N GLN A 308 -3.66 2.32 -16.55
CA GLN A 308 -4.26 3.59 -16.15
C GLN A 308 -4.25 3.78 -14.63
N LEU A 309 -4.58 2.75 -13.86
CA LEU A 309 -4.52 2.76 -12.39
C LEU A 309 -3.09 3.02 -11.90
N THR A 310 -2.10 2.30 -12.44
CA THR A 310 -0.70 2.46 -12.05
C THR A 310 -0.17 3.84 -12.39
N LYS A 311 -0.42 4.32 -13.61
CA LYS A 311 0.01 5.64 -14.07
C LYS A 311 -0.57 6.74 -13.20
N SER A 312 -1.88 6.69 -12.91
CA SER A 312 -2.52 7.67 -12.04
C SER A 312 -1.88 7.73 -10.66
N HIS A 313 -1.46 6.58 -10.13
CA HIS A 313 -0.82 6.47 -8.81
C HIS A 313 0.61 7.00 -8.81
N ILE A 314 1.40 6.70 -9.84
CA ILE A 314 2.76 7.24 -10.03
C ILE A 314 2.74 8.78 -10.10
N GLU A 315 1.83 9.34 -10.89
CA GLU A 315 1.70 10.80 -11.07
C GLU A 315 1.20 11.53 -9.80
N ASN A 316 0.67 10.82 -8.81
CA ASN A 316 0.25 11.36 -7.51
C ASN A 316 1.19 11.00 -6.35
N LEU A 317 2.40 10.53 -6.62
CA LEU A 317 3.36 10.05 -5.62
C LEU A 317 3.60 11.07 -4.50
N ASP A 318 3.78 12.35 -4.81
CA ASP A 318 4.02 13.40 -3.81
C ASP A 318 2.79 13.61 -2.92
N LYS A 319 1.57 13.56 -3.49
CA LYS A 319 0.30 13.60 -2.73
C LYS A 319 0.20 12.40 -1.76
N ILE A 320 0.57 11.20 -2.23
CA ILE A 320 0.57 9.97 -1.41
C ILE A 320 1.56 10.12 -0.24
N LYS A 321 2.77 10.57 -0.49
CA LYS A 321 3.79 10.79 0.55
C LYS A 321 3.39 11.84 1.57
N ALA A 322 2.58 12.82 1.16
CA ALA A 322 2.08 13.87 2.05
C ALA A 322 0.87 13.47 2.91
N MET A 323 0.23 12.30 2.66
CA MET A 323 -0.96 11.87 3.41
C MET A 323 -0.69 11.61 4.90
N ALA A 324 0.53 11.19 5.24
CA ALA A 324 0.96 11.04 6.62
C ALA A 324 2.50 11.09 6.70
N PRO A 325 3.10 11.58 7.81
CA PRO A 325 4.57 11.73 7.92
C PRO A 325 5.34 10.44 7.62
N PHE A 326 4.86 9.29 8.07
CA PHE A 326 5.52 8.01 7.83
C PHE A 326 5.49 7.56 6.36
N MET A 327 4.57 8.06 5.54
CA MET A 327 4.48 7.65 4.13
C MET A 327 5.75 8.01 3.35
N ALA A 328 6.42 9.10 3.71
CA ALA A 328 7.68 9.51 3.08
C ALA A 328 8.84 8.52 3.34
N THR A 329 8.78 7.73 4.43
CA THR A 329 9.84 6.78 4.83
C THR A 329 9.63 5.35 4.31
N LEU A 330 8.53 5.08 3.58
CA LEU A 330 8.12 3.72 3.19
C LEU A 330 8.49 3.33 1.75
N ASN A 331 9.48 3.99 1.15
CA ASN A 331 9.98 3.68 -0.20
C ASN A 331 8.88 3.67 -1.28
N PHE A 332 7.86 4.52 -1.15
CA PHE A 332 6.85 4.70 -2.19
C PHE A 332 7.50 5.16 -3.49
N GLY A 333 7.22 4.47 -4.59
CA GLY A 333 7.75 4.79 -5.90
C GLY A 333 9.20 4.33 -6.14
N ASP A 334 9.85 3.68 -5.19
CA ASP A 334 11.15 3.07 -5.41
C ASP A 334 10.98 1.64 -5.95
N VAL A 335 11.29 1.48 -7.23
CA VAL A 335 11.22 0.21 -7.97
C VAL A 335 12.59 -0.39 -8.26
N SER A 336 13.65 0.08 -7.57
CA SER A 336 14.99 -0.49 -7.70
C SER A 336 15.06 -1.92 -7.17
N GLU A 337 16.06 -2.68 -7.62
CA GLU A 337 16.24 -4.09 -7.24
C GLU A 337 16.34 -4.30 -5.71
N LYS A 338 16.91 -3.33 -5.01
CA LYS A 338 17.14 -3.38 -3.55
C LYS A 338 15.93 -2.93 -2.73
N ALA A 339 15.02 -2.19 -3.35
CA ALA A 339 13.85 -1.65 -2.65
C ALA A 339 12.70 -2.66 -2.63
N ASN A 340 11.89 -2.56 -1.59
CA ASN A 340 10.59 -3.21 -1.47
C ASN A 340 10.57 -4.73 -1.75
N GLY A 341 11.71 -5.41 -1.68
CA GLY A 341 11.78 -6.86 -1.86
C GLY A 341 11.24 -7.35 -3.21
N LEU A 342 11.45 -6.60 -4.28
CA LEU A 342 10.92 -6.91 -5.62
C LEU A 342 11.53 -8.19 -6.21
N CYS A 343 12.78 -8.47 -5.88
CA CYS A 343 13.55 -9.61 -6.37
C CYS A 343 13.71 -10.73 -5.32
N GLY A 344 14.55 -11.72 -5.62
CA GLY A 344 14.81 -12.83 -4.72
C GLY A 344 13.63 -13.79 -4.61
N ALA A 345 13.17 -14.05 -3.40
CA ALA A 345 12.10 -15.02 -3.14
C ALA A 345 10.68 -14.50 -3.39
N ASN A 346 10.52 -13.26 -3.87
CA ASN A 346 9.21 -12.69 -4.18
C ASN A 346 8.60 -13.34 -5.43
N ILE A 347 7.39 -13.89 -5.27
CA ILE A 347 6.65 -14.49 -6.38
C ILE A 347 5.68 -13.51 -7.06
N VAL A 348 5.40 -12.36 -6.41
CA VAL A 348 4.51 -11.33 -6.94
C VAL A 348 5.30 -10.49 -7.95
N LYS A 349 4.87 -10.51 -9.19
CA LYS A 349 5.48 -9.74 -10.29
C LYS A 349 4.60 -8.55 -10.64
N PHE A 350 5.15 -7.57 -11.32
CA PHE A 350 4.33 -6.49 -11.86
C PHE A 350 3.29 -7.04 -12.84
N HIS A 351 2.13 -6.41 -12.86
CA HIS A 351 1.15 -6.62 -13.95
C HIS A 351 1.71 -6.04 -15.26
N PRO A 352 1.47 -6.64 -16.45
CA PRO A 352 1.99 -6.09 -17.72
C PRO A 352 1.65 -4.61 -17.93
N GLY A 353 0.41 -4.20 -17.65
CA GLY A 353 0.02 -2.79 -17.70
C GLY A 353 0.79 -1.90 -16.72
N ALA A 354 1.12 -2.43 -15.53
CA ALA A 354 1.95 -1.69 -14.58
C ALA A 354 3.40 -1.56 -15.08
N VAL A 355 3.98 -2.60 -15.68
CA VAL A 355 5.32 -2.51 -16.31
C VAL A 355 5.35 -1.35 -17.30
N ARG A 356 4.38 -1.29 -18.20
CA ARG A 356 4.25 -0.20 -19.19
C ARG A 356 4.20 1.17 -18.52
N ALA A 357 3.38 1.34 -17.48
CA ALA A 357 3.24 2.62 -16.77
C ALA A 357 4.54 3.07 -16.11
N TRP A 358 5.25 2.16 -15.43
CA TRP A 358 6.53 2.46 -14.79
C TRP A 358 7.62 2.81 -15.79
N GLU A 359 7.72 2.07 -16.92
CA GLU A 359 8.71 2.32 -17.96
C GLU A 359 8.43 3.66 -18.69
N GLU A 360 7.17 3.99 -18.98
CA GLU A 360 6.78 5.29 -19.52
C GLU A 360 7.06 6.46 -18.57
N ALA A 361 7.00 6.22 -17.25
CA ALA A 361 7.39 7.20 -16.23
C ALA A 361 8.93 7.35 -16.10
N GLY A 362 9.72 6.63 -16.91
CA GLY A 362 11.19 6.71 -16.94
C GLY A 362 11.90 5.79 -15.95
N HIS A 363 11.20 4.86 -15.32
CA HIS A 363 11.81 3.89 -14.42
C HIS A 363 12.28 2.64 -15.15
N THR A 364 13.45 2.11 -14.76
CA THR A 364 13.93 0.80 -15.21
C THR A 364 13.55 -0.24 -14.16
N LEU A 365 12.66 -1.15 -14.53
CA LEU A 365 12.27 -2.25 -13.65
C LEU A 365 13.30 -3.40 -13.72
N PRO A 366 13.67 -4.00 -12.56
CA PRO A 366 14.49 -5.20 -12.55
C PRO A 366 13.80 -6.37 -13.30
N ASP A 367 14.53 -7.11 -14.10
CA ASP A 367 13.97 -8.25 -14.85
C ASP A 367 13.32 -9.30 -13.95
N CYS A 368 13.88 -9.51 -12.75
CA CYS A 368 13.31 -10.42 -11.74
C CYS A 368 11.91 -10.00 -11.24
N SER A 369 11.48 -8.76 -11.43
CA SER A 369 10.19 -8.23 -11.02
C SER A 369 9.14 -8.20 -12.14
N LYS A 370 9.57 -8.44 -13.38
CA LYS A 370 8.67 -8.49 -14.56
C LYS A 370 7.95 -9.84 -14.65
N PRO A 371 6.80 -9.92 -15.34
CA PRO A 371 6.01 -11.14 -15.54
C PRO A 371 6.79 -12.32 -16.10
#